data_3d9ae6bf0c3bad47a2ee348639589719
#
_entry.id   3d9ae6bf0c3bad47a2ee348639589719
#
_cell.length_a   1.000
_cell.length_b   1.000
_cell.length_c   1.000
_cell.angle_alpha   90.00
_cell.angle_beta   90.00
_cell.angle_gamma   90.00
#
_symmetry.space_group_name_H-M   'P 1'
#
loop_
_entity.id
_entity.type
_entity.pdbx_description
1 polymer ?
#
loop_
_entity_poly.entity_id
_entity_poly.type
_entity_poly.pdbx_seq_one_letter_code
_entity_poly.pdbx_strand_id
1 'polypeptide(L)'
;MPHYVKRRGRPVPGTIPDALGMFQAEVRFYREIAPVAGVRVPACYQADETDDGTVLVLEDLSAWRPGADPVLAATVLAGMHRRWEERAPLRWPWLRPVAAAADLVERLFSQTWARLRAREDLASSITSLGDALTGRVTVAEHAIAAAGPLTLVHGDASMLNMRTSPDGELALVDWEDVSAVPGVVDLAWMLTSSVDPARWDEVIAAYGPAGELARVLPAAVVQGLLSLADTTAGSAAAMDWISRLNEAARRT
;
A
#
# COMPACT_ATOMS: atom_id res chain seq x y z
N MET A 1 -7.59 -9.52 27.80
CA MET A 1 -6.47 -9.07 26.96
C MET A 1 -6.70 -7.61 26.60
N PRO A 2 -5.68 -6.77 26.48
CA PRO A 2 -5.88 -5.39 26.04
C PRO A 2 -6.46 -5.36 24.62
N HIS A 3 -7.31 -4.38 24.35
CA HIS A 3 -7.98 -4.19 23.07
C HIS A 3 -7.57 -2.87 22.45
N TYR A 4 -7.34 -2.87 21.15
CA TYR A 4 -7.20 -1.66 20.33
C TYR A 4 -8.56 -1.32 19.73
N VAL A 5 -9.07 -0.12 19.99
CA VAL A 5 -10.35 0.35 19.45
C VAL A 5 -10.10 1.39 18.37
N LYS A 6 -10.42 1.05 17.11
CA LYS A 6 -10.35 1.96 15.96
C LYS A 6 -11.78 2.44 15.64
N ARG A 7 -11.99 3.76 15.74
CA ARG A 7 -13.25 4.40 15.37
C ARG A 7 -12.99 5.37 14.23
N ARG A 8 -13.76 5.27 13.17
CA ARG A 8 -13.72 6.19 12.03
C ARG A 8 -15.12 6.79 11.84
N GLY A 9 -15.22 8.10 11.75
CA GLY A 9 -16.43 8.76 11.25
C GLY A 9 -16.66 8.45 9.77
N ARG A 10 -17.74 8.98 9.22
CA ARG A 10 -17.94 8.91 7.76
C ARG A 10 -16.77 9.57 7.03
N PRO A 11 -16.27 8.99 5.93
CA PRO A 11 -15.23 9.65 5.15
C PRO A 11 -15.75 10.97 4.57
N VAL A 12 -14.85 11.93 4.40
CA VAL A 12 -15.20 13.21 3.80
C VAL A 12 -15.51 12.99 2.32
N PRO A 13 -16.69 13.44 1.82
CA PRO A 13 -17.08 13.24 0.43
C PRO A 13 -16.03 13.74 -0.57
N GLY A 14 -15.75 12.93 -1.60
CA GLY A 14 -14.79 13.24 -2.66
C GLY A 14 -13.32 13.01 -2.31
N THR A 15 -13.03 12.49 -1.12
CA THR A 15 -11.68 12.02 -0.74
C THR A 15 -11.43 10.59 -1.20
N ILE A 16 -10.16 10.16 -1.19
CA ILE A 16 -9.78 8.76 -1.51
C ILE A 16 -10.50 7.76 -0.61
N PRO A 17 -10.55 7.94 0.73
CA PRO A 17 -11.31 7.02 1.59
C PRO A 17 -12.79 6.90 1.24
N ASP A 18 -13.43 8.00 0.81
CA ASP A 18 -14.82 8.00 0.37
C ASP A 18 -14.98 7.28 -0.98
N ALA A 19 -14.19 7.67 -1.98
CA ALA A 19 -14.27 7.12 -3.33
C ALA A 19 -13.99 5.61 -3.38
N LEU A 20 -13.15 5.11 -2.47
CA LEU A 20 -12.76 3.71 -2.39
C LEU A 20 -13.50 2.92 -1.31
N GLY A 21 -14.36 3.55 -0.50
CA GLY A 21 -15.05 2.90 0.60
C GLY A 21 -14.10 2.22 1.61
N MET A 22 -12.96 2.87 1.91
CA MET A 22 -11.84 2.25 2.64
C MET A 22 -12.26 1.75 4.03
N PHE A 23 -13.05 2.55 4.77
CA PHE A 23 -13.42 2.18 6.14
C PHE A 23 -14.38 0.98 6.18
N GLN A 24 -15.28 0.89 5.21
CA GLN A 24 -16.17 -0.27 5.04
C GLN A 24 -15.39 -1.50 4.57
N ALA A 25 -14.40 -1.30 3.69
CA ALA A 25 -13.54 -2.37 3.22
C ALA A 25 -12.77 -3.02 4.39
N GLU A 26 -12.25 -2.23 5.33
CA GLU A 26 -11.57 -2.76 6.51
C GLU A 26 -12.51 -3.56 7.43
N VAL A 27 -13.74 -3.08 7.66
CA VAL A 27 -14.75 -3.84 8.43
C VAL A 27 -15.04 -5.19 7.75
N ARG A 28 -15.26 -5.18 6.43
CA ARG A 28 -15.51 -6.40 5.66
C ARG A 28 -14.30 -7.34 5.66
N PHE A 29 -13.09 -6.80 5.56
CA PHE A 29 -11.87 -7.61 5.68
C PHE A 29 -11.86 -8.40 6.99
N TYR A 30 -12.07 -7.74 8.12
CA TYR A 30 -12.04 -8.43 9.42
C TYR A 30 -13.17 -9.44 9.58
N ARG A 31 -14.34 -9.21 8.99
CA ARG A 31 -15.48 -10.15 9.03
C ARG A 31 -15.31 -11.36 8.11
N GLU A 32 -14.80 -11.14 6.89
CA GLU A 32 -14.89 -12.14 5.81
C GLU A 32 -13.53 -12.75 5.44
N ILE A 33 -12.45 -11.99 5.52
CA ILE A 33 -11.12 -12.37 4.99
C ILE A 33 -10.15 -12.73 6.09
N ALA A 34 -10.05 -11.94 7.15
CA ALA A 34 -9.08 -12.11 8.23
C ALA A 34 -9.00 -13.56 8.78
N PRO A 35 -10.13 -14.29 9.01
CA PRO A 35 -10.10 -15.66 9.51
C PRO A 35 -9.41 -16.66 8.57
N VAL A 36 -9.24 -16.32 7.29
CA VAL A 36 -8.73 -17.22 6.24
C VAL A 36 -7.58 -16.61 5.44
N ALA A 37 -7.17 -15.38 5.72
CA ALA A 37 -6.18 -14.61 4.96
C ALA A 37 -4.88 -15.39 4.70
N GLY A 38 -4.44 -16.20 5.65
CA GLY A 38 -3.22 -17.00 5.56
C GLY A 38 -1.96 -16.24 5.99
N VAL A 39 -2.16 -15.07 6.59
CA VAL A 39 -1.16 -14.26 7.27
C VAL A 39 -1.65 -13.87 8.66
N ARG A 40 -0.73 -13.55 9.58
CA ARG A 40 -1.10 -13.06 10.91
C ARG A 40 -1.68 -11.65 10.81
N VAL A 41 -2.87 -11.49 11.35
CA VAL A 41 -3.56 -10.22 11.51
C VAL A 41 -4.06 -10.10 12.96
N PRO A 42 -4.32 -8.90 13.49
CA PRO A 42 -4.92 -8.77 14.82
C PRO A 42 -6.22 -9.57 14.92
N ALA A 43 -6.41 -10.30 16.03
CA ALA A 43 -7.70 -10.93 16.29
C ALA A 43 -8.79 -9.86 16.34
N CYS A 44 -9.92 -10.10 15.67
CA CYS A 44 -11.03 -9.17 15.65
C CYS A 44 -12.10 -9.64 16.64
N TYR A 45 -12.44 -8.76 17.58
CA TYR A 45 -13.48 -9.00 18.57
C TYR A 45 -14.82 -8.36 18.19
N GLN A 46 -14.73 -7.23 17.45
CA GLN A 46 -15.89 -6.52 16.91
C GLN A 46 -15.50 -5.78 15.64
N ALA A 47 -16.37 -5.84 14.64
CA ALA A 47 -16.20 -5.09 13.39
C ALA A 47 -17.59 -4.63 12.93
N ASP A 48 -17.92 -3.36 13.12
CA ASP A 48 -19.25 -2.84 12.85
C ASP A 48 -19.21 -1.61 11.95
N GLU A 49 -20.19 -1.57 11.06
CA GLU A 49 -20.58 -0.38 10.32
C GLU A 49 -21.84 0.20 10.96
N THR A 50 -21.84 1.48 11.23
CA THR A 50 -22.92 2.24 11.85
C THR A 50 -23.29 3.44 10.98
N ASP A 51 -24.42 4.08 11.29
CA ASP A 51 -24.84 5.29 10.59
C ASP A 51 -23.81 6.42 10.71
N ASP A 52 -22.99 6.43 11.78
CA ASP A 52 -21.98 7.46 12.04
C ASP A 52 -20.58 7.10 11.53
N GLY A 53 -20.35 5.88 11.02
CA GLY A 53 -19.06 5.41 10.56
C GLY A 53 -18.78 3.95 10.90
N THR A 54 -17.53 3.62 11.25
CA THR A 54 -17.10 2.25 11.55
C THR A 54 -16.46 2.11 12.92
N VAL A 55 -16.59 0.93 13.52
CA VAL A 55 -15.96 0.56 14.80
C VAL A 55 -15.31 -0.80 14.67
N LEU A 56 -14.03 -0.87 14.96
CA LEU A 56 -13.27 -2.11 15.09
C LEU A 56 -12.74 -2.24 16.52
N VAL A 57 -12.91 -3.42 17.13
CA VAL A 57 -12.26 -3.80 18.37
C VAL A 57 -11.33 -4.96 18.06
N LEU A 58 -10.04 -4.71 18.11
CA LEU A 58 -8.99 -5.62 17.67
C LEU A 58 -8.07 -5.98 18.83
N GLU A 59 -7.31 -7.04 18.64
CA GLU A 59 -6.17 -7.34 19.49
C GLU A 59 -5.18 -6.17 19.50
N ASP A 60 -4.73 -5.80 20.68
CA ASP A 60 -3.72 -4.76 20.85
C ASP A 60 -2.32 -5.32 20.62
N LEU A 61 -1.70 -4.93 19.53
CA LEU A 61 -0.31 -5.25 19.18
C LEU A 61 0.65 -4.10 19.51
N SER A 62 0.29 -3.15 20.34
CA SER A 62 1.13 -1.99 20.69
C SER A 62 2.45 -2.40 21.36
N ALA A 63 2.49 -3.55 22.02
CA ALA A 63 3.70 -4.13 22.60
C ALA A 63 4.63 -4.80 21.57
N TRP A 64 4.17 -5.04 20.35
CA TRP A 64 4.98 -5.58 19.27
C TRP A 64 5.85 -4.48 18.66
N ARG A 65 7.06 -4.84 18.22
CA ARG A 65 7.96 -3.89 17.56
C ARG A 65 7.34 -3.38 16.24
N PRO A 66 7.28 -2.05 16.02
CA PRO A 66 6.87 -1.50 14.73
C PRO A 66 7.82 -1.95 13.61
N GLY A 67 7.25 -2.23 12.44
CA GLY A 67 7.97 -2.70 11.25
C GLY A 67 8.37 -4.17 11.32
N ALA A 68 9.05 -4.60 10.26
CA ALA A 68 9.56 -5.95 10.08
C ALA A 68 10.91 -5.95 9.35
N ASP A 69 11.58 -7.11 9.28
CA ASP A 69 12.62 -7.30 8.29
C ASP A 69 11.99 -7.35 6.89
N PRO A 70 12.48 -6.59 5.90
CA PRO A 70 11.85 -6.51 4.57
C PRO A 70 11.87 -7.85 3.81
N VAL A 71 12.85 -8.70 4.05
CA VAL A 71 12.96 -10.04 3.43
C VAL A 71 11.87 -10.95 3.96
N LEU A 72 11.66 -10.94 5.30
CA LEU A 72 10.55 -11.65 5.91
C LEU A 72 9.20 -11.13 5.41
N ALA A 73 9.02 -9.81 5.35
CA ALA A 73 7.80 -9.20 4.86
C ALA A 73 7.49 -9.60 3.40
N ALA A 74 8.49 -9.56 2.52
CA ALA A 74 8.35 -10.00 1.13
C ALA A 74 7.94 -11.47 1.02
N THR A 75 8.54 -12.34 1.84
CA THR A 75 8.20 -13.78 1.87
C THR A 75 6.76 -14.02 2.33
N VAL A 76 6.32 -13.30 3.36
CA VAL A 76 4.95 -13.40 3.90
C VAL A 76 3.92 -12.90 2.88
N LEU A 77 4.15 -11.73 2.27
CA LEU A 77 3.29 -11.19 1.22
C LEU A 77 3.19 -12.14 0.03
N ALA A 78 4.33 -12.65 -0.46
CA ALA A 78 4.35 -13.60 -1.57
C ALA A 78 3.57 -14.90 -1.25
N GLY A 79 3.64 -15.37 -0.01
CA GLY A 79 2.86 -16.53 0.46
C GLY A 79 1.36 -16.27 0.41
N MET A 80 0.91 -15.10 0.88
CA MET A 80 -0.48 -14.68 0.82
C MET A 80 -0.95 -14.54 -0.64
N HIS A 81 -0.18 -13.87 -1.49
CA HIS A 81 -0.52 -13.64 -2.89
C HIS A 81 -0.71 -14.96 -3.64
N ARG A 82 0.23 -15.91 -3.52
CA ARG A 82 0.11 -17.25 -4.13
C ARG A 82 -1.12 -18.02 -3.63
N ARG A 83 -1.46 -17.89 -2.34
CA ARG A 83 -2.63 -18.56 -1.76
C ARG A 83 -3.92 -18.10 -2.41
N TRP A 84 -4.04 -16.81 -2.75
CA TRP A 84 -5.27 -16.18 -3.21
C TRP A 84 -5.27 -15.83 -4.71
N GLU A 85 -4.24 -16.24 -5.44
CA GLU A 85 -4.12 -16.03 -6.87
C GLU A 85 -5.36 -16.55 -7.58
N GLU A 86 -5.98 -15.70 -8.41
CA GLU A 86 -7.22 -15.91 -9.15
C GLU A 86 -8.47 -16.26 -8.30
N ARG A 87 -8.28 -16.45 -7.00
CA ARG A 87 -9.35 -16.84 -6.08
C ARG A 87 -10.00 -15.67 -5.36
N ALA A 88 -9.20 -14.65 -5.01
CA ALA A 88 -9.67 -13.51 -4.24
C ALA A 88 -10.84 -12.79 -4.92
N PRO A 89 -10.78 -12.38 -6.21
CA PRO A 89 -11.87 -11.67 -6.87
C PRO A 89 -13.13 -12.54 -7.03
N LEU A 90 -12.98 -13.85 -7.14
CA LEU A 90 -14.11 -14.78 -7.22
C LEU A 90 -14.80 -14.97 -5.87
N ARG A 91 -14.01 -15.05 -4.79
CA ARG A 91 -14.52 -15.28 -3.44
C ARG A 91 -15.08 -14.02 -2.80
N TRP A 92 -14.47 -12.85 -3.08
CA TRP A 92 -14.87 -11.56 -2.54
C TRP A 92 -15.02 -10.53 -3.67
N PRO A 93 -16.13 -10.58 -4.42
CA PRO A 93 -16.38 -9.69 -5.57
C PRO A 93 -16.44 -8.19 -5.22
N TRP A 94 -16.50 -7.88 -3.92
CA TRP A 94 -16.50 -6.52 -3.42
C TRP A 94 -15.09 -5.90 -3.31
N LEU A 95 -14.04 -6.72 -3.40
CA LEU A 95 -12.67 -6.21 -3.41
C LEU A 95 -12.48 -5.26 -4.59
N ARG A 96 -11.82 -4.15 -4.31
CA ARG A 96 -11.59 -3.11 -5.32
C ARG A 96 -10.77 -3.66 -6.49
N PRO A 97 -11.17 -3.36 -7.73
CA PRO A 97 -10.41 -3.73 -8.91
C PRO A 97 -9.23 -2.77 -9.14
N VAL A 98 -8.37 -3.12 -10.09
CA VAL A 98 -7.33 -2.23 -10.63
C VAL A 98 -7.94 -0.89 -11.06
N ALA A 99 -7.23 0.20 -10.80
CA ALA A 99 -7.57 1.57 -11.22
C ALA A 99 -8.92 2.09 -10.72
N ALA A 100 -9.44 1.56 -9.59
CA ALA A 100 -10.76 1.93 -9.04
C ALA A 100 -10.94 3.44 -8.78
N ALA A 101 -9.85 4.20 -8.56
CA ALA A 101 -9.88 5.65 -8.34
C ALA A 101 -8.91 6.42 -9.26
N ALA A 102 -8.52 5.85 -10.39
CA ALA A 102 -7.46 6.40 -11.26
C ALA A 102 -7.66 7.87 -11.62
N ASP A 103 -8.89 8.28 -11.98
CA ASP A 103 -9.20 9.68 -12.32
C ASP A 103 -9.06 10.62 -11.11
N LEU A 104 -9.39 10.16 -9.91
CA LEU A 104 -9.22 10.95 -8.70
C LEU A 104 -7.73 11.09 -8.37
N VAL A 105 -6.96 10.00 -8.46
CA VAL A 105 -5.51 10.00 -8.24
C VAL A 105 -4.82 10.92 -9.24
N GLU A 106 -5.21 10.89 -10.53
CA GLU A 106 -4.70 11.79 -11.59
C GLU A 106 -4.91 13.27 -11.21
N ARG A 107 -6.11 13.64 -10.76
CA ARG A 107 -6.40 15.02 -10.33
C ARG A 107 -5.58 15.43 -9.10
N LEU A 108 -5.51 14.57 -8.09
CA LEU A 108 -4.74 14.83 -6.88
C LEU A 108 -3.25 14.95 -7.18
N PHE A 109 -2.73 14.06 -8.02
CA PHE A 109 -1.34 14.11 -8.45
C PHE A 109 -1.02 15.42 -9.18
N SER A 110 -1.84 15.81 -10.16
CA SER A 110 -1.63 17.05 -10.92
C SER A 110 -1.62 18.29 -10.04
N GLN A 111 -2.53 18.36 -9.05
CA GLN A 111 -2.58 19.47 -8.09
C GLN A 111 -1.37 19.47 -7.15
N THR A 112 -0.95 18.31 -6.67
CA THR A 112 0.17 18.15 -5.75
C THR A 112 1.48 18.40 -6.47
N TRP A 113 1.65 17.84 -7.67
CA TRP A 113 2.87 17.97 -8.46
C TRP A 113 3.21 19.43 -8.80
N ALA A 114 2.23 20.24 -9.13
CA ALA A 114 2.43 21.66 -9.40
C ALA A 114 3.16 22.40 -8.25
N ARG A 115 2.91 21.99 -6.99
CA ARG A 115 3.58 22.53 -5.80
C ARG A 115 4.89 21.80 -5.47
N LEU A 116 4.87 20.48 -5.54
CA LEU A 116 6.03 19.63 -5.22
C LEU A 116 7.21 19.92 -6.16
N ARG A 117 6.94 20.11 -7.44
CA ARG A 117 7.93 20.40 -8.48
C ARG A 117 8.80 21.63 -8.17
N ALA A 118 8.29 22.59 -7.39
CA ALA A 118 9.01 23.80 -7.01
C ALA A 118 9.95 23.64 -5.81
N ARG A 119 10.02 22.46 -5.20
CA ARG A 119 10.90 22.20 -4.05
C ARG A 119 12.36 22.15 -4.48
N GLU A 120 13.22 22.81 -3.70
CA GLU A 120 14.65 22.91 -3.97
C GLU A 120 15.45 21.63 -3.69
N ASP A 121 14.88 20.70 -2.88
CA ASP A 121 15.52 19.44 -2.53
C ASP A 121 15.28 18.31 -3.55
N LEU A 122 14.47 18.55 -4.60
CA LEU A 122 14.23 17.55 -5.62
C LEU A 122 15.40 17.42 -6.59
N ALA A 123 15.89 16.19 -6.75
CA ALA A 123 16.82 15.87 -7.83
C ALA A 123 16.15 16.01 -9.21
N SER A 124 16.93 16.36 -10.22
CA SER A 124 16.43 16.49 -11.61
C SER A 124 15.77 15.22 -12.13
N SER A 125 16.23 14.03 -11.69
CA SER A 125 15.62 12.72 -11.99
C SER A 125 14.18 12.63 -11.50
N ILE A 126 13.92 13.08 -10.26
CA ILE A 126 12.56 13.09 -9.68
C ILE A 126 11.68 14.11 -10.42
N THR A 127 12.22 15.29 -10.72
CA THR A 127 11.49 16.30 -11.48
C THR A 127 11.11 15.77 -12.87
N SER A 128 12.03 15.14 -13.59
CA SER A 128 11.76 14.54 -14.90
C SER A 128 10.72 13.43 -14.82
N LEU A 129 10.78 12.60 -13.77
CA LEU A 129 9.84 11.51 -13.56
C LEU A 129 8.41 12.03 -13.29
N GLY A 130 8.26 13.00 -12.39
CA GLY A 130 6.96 13.60 -12.09
C GLY A 130 6.36 14.35 -13.30
N ASP A 131 7.21 15.06 -14.06
CA ASP A 131 6.77 15.70 -15.32
C ASP A 131 6.30 14.66 -16.35
N ALA A 132 6.97 13.50 -16.45
CA ALA A 132 6.57 12.42 -17.34
C ALA A 132 5.27 11.71 -16.91
N LEU A 133 4.95 11.73 -15.62
CA LEU A 133 3.72 11.14 -15.07
C LEU A 133 2.51 12.10 -15.16
N THR A 134 2.74 13.40 -15.32
CA THR A 134 1.65 14.39 -15.42
C THR A 134 0.77 14.10 -16.65
N GLY A 135 -0.54 13.94 -16.44
CA GLY A 135 -1.51 13.56 -17.47
C GLY A 135 -1.41 12.08 -17.91
N ARG A 136 -0.66 11.24 -17.17
CA ARG A 136 -0.46 9.82 -17.48
C ARG A 136 -0.67 8.89 -16.28
N VAL A 137 -1.10 9.41 -15.15
CA VAL A 137 -1.34 8.59 -13.93
C VAL A 137 -2.41 7.54 -14.19
N THR A 138 -3.51 7.92 -14.83
CA THR A 138 -4.58 6.96 -15.22
C THR A 138 -4.03 5.82 -16.09
N VAL A 139 -3.10 6.11 -17.02
CA VAL A 139 -2.45 5.09 -17.84
C VAL A 139 -1.58 4.17 -16.98
N ALA A 140 -0.81 4.72 -16.03
CA ALA A 140 0.02 3.94 -15.11
C ALA A 140 -0.84 3.03 -14.20
N GLU A 141 -1.94 3.55 -13.68
CA GLU A 141 -2.89 2.79 -12.86
C GLU A 141 -3.52 1.62 -13.65
N HIS A 142 -3.97 1.86 -14.89
CA HIS A 142 -4.53 0.80 -15.73
C HIS A 142 -3.49 -0.24 -16.17
N ALA A 143 -2.22 0.15 -16.32
CA ALA A 143 -1.14 -0.76 -16.70
C ALA A 143 -0.92 -1.88 -15.66
N ILE A 144 -1.29 -1.67 -14.40
CA ILE A 144 -1.23 -2.65 -13.32
C ILE A 144 -1.97 -3.95 -13.69
N ALA A 145 -3.09 -3.86 -14.43
CA ALA A 145 -3.89 -5.03 -14.81
C ALA A 145 -3.10 -6.10 -15.59
N ALA A 146 -2.04 -5.70 -16.28
CA ALA A 146 -1.19 -6.60 -17.04
C ALA A 146 0.05 -7.09 -16.27
N ALA A 147 0.19 -6.73 -14.98
CA ALA A 147 1.37 -7.06 -14.19
C ALA A 147 1.34 -8.47 -13.57
N GLY A 148 0.25 -9.20 -13.71
CA GLY A 148 0.12 -10.56 -13.23
C GLY A 148 -1.31 -10.95 -12.90
N PRO A 149 -1.52 -12.15 -12.35
CA PRO A 149 -2.83 -12.61 -11.93
C PRO A 149 -3.34 -11.78 -10.73
N LEU A 150 -4.67 -11.60 -10.68
CA LEU A 150 -5.32 -10.92 -9.56
C LEU A 150 -5.24 -11.80 -8.30
N THR A 151 -4.91 -11.17 -7.18
CA THR A 151 -4.87 -11.84 -5.88
C THR A 151 -5.38 -10.92 -4.78
N LEU A 152 -5.42 -11.41 -3.55
CA LEU A 152 -5.63 -10.58 -2.37
C LEU A 152 -4.35 -9.79 -2.10
N VAL A 153 -4.44 -8.46 -2.05
CA VAL A 153 -3.35 -7.59 -1.62
C VAL A 153 -3.75 -6.76 -0.41
N HIS A 154 -2.76 -6.37 0.37
CA HIS A 154 -2.93 -5.45 1.50
C HIS A 154 -3.30 -4.04 1.00
N GLY A 155 -2.64 -3.58 -0.08
CA GLY A 155 -2.84 -2.27 -0.70
C GLY A 155 -1.98 -1.15 -0.10
N ASP A 156 -1.66 -1.23 1.20
CA ASP A 156 -0.67 -0.37 1.87
C ASP A 156 0.33 -1.22 2.67
N ALA A 157 1.09 -2.06 1.98
CA ALA A 157 2.08 -2.96 2.58
C ALA A 157 3.37 -2.21 3.00
N SER A 158 3.24 -1.04 3.62
CA SER A 158 4.38 -0.31 4.18
C SER A 158 4.84 -0.90 5.52
N MET A 159 6.10 -0.60 5.93
CA MET A 159 6.60 -1.03 7.25
C MET A 159 5.83 -0.40 8.41
N LEU A 160 5.10 0.70 8.19
CA LEU A 160 4.24 1.29 9.20
C LEU A 160 3.05 0.39 9.56
N ASN A 161 2.60 -0.43 8.62
CA ASN A 161 1.48 -1.36 8.75
C ASN A 161 1.93 -2.78 9.10
N MET A 162 3.13 -2.91 9.64
CA MET A 162 3.70 -4.18 10.08
C MET A 162 4.06 -4.14 11.56
N ARG A 163 3.92 -5.27 12.22
CA ARG A 163 4.31 -5.46 13.62
C ARG A 163 5.05 -6.78 13.75
N THR A 164 6.14 -6.78 14.51
CA THR A 164 6.91 -8.02 14.78
C THR A 164 6.83 -8.35 16.25
N SER A 165 6.38 -9.57 16.58
CA SER A 165 6.32 -10.07 17.94
C SER A 165 7.73 -10.25 18.53
N PRO A 166 7.86 -10.41 19.87
CA PRO A 166 9.13 -10.78 20.49
C PRO A 166 9.73 -12.09 19.94
N ASP A 167 8.89 -13.01 19.50
CA ASP A 167 9.29 -14.32 18.93
C ASP A 167 9.54 -14.26 17.42
N GLY A 168 9.44 -13.07 16.80
CA GLY A 168 9.72 -12.84 15.37
C GLY A 168 8.55 -13.07 14.43
N GLU A 169 7.32 -13.30 14.94
CA GLU A 169 6.14 -13.43 14.09
C GLU A 169 5.76 -12.05 13.50
N LEU A 170 5.49 -12.01 12.20
CA LEU A 170 5.03 -10.80 11.50
C LEU A 170 3.51 -10.76 11.43
N ALA A 171 2.91 -9.66 11.90
CA ALA A 171 1.50 -9.32 11.69
C ALA A 171 1.35 -8.12 10.76
N LEU A 172 0.34 -8.18 9.87
CA LEU A 172 -0.11 -7.08 9.03
C LEU A 172 -1.32 -6.39 9.68
N VAL A 173 -1.31 -5.06 9.71
CA VAL A 173 -2.35 -4.22 10.33
C VAL A 173 -2.82 -3.15 9.34
N ASP A 174 -3.98 -2.54 9.58
CA ASP A 174 -4.53 -1.44 8.77
C ASP A 174 -4.91 -1.86 7.34
N TRP A 175 -5.95 -2.67 7.23
CA TRP A 175 -6.41 -3.30 5.99
C TRP A 175 -7.44 -2.46 5.21
N GLU A 176 -7.43 -1.14 5.38
CA GLU A 176 -8.41 -0.26 4.72
C GLU A 176 -8.21 -0.16 3.19
N ASP A 177 -7.02 -0.54 2.69
CA ASP A 177 -6.68 -0.54 1.26
C ASP A 177 -6.80 -1.91 0.57
N VAL A 178 -7.35 -2.91 1.28
CA VAL A 178 -7.50 -4.27 0.75
C VAL A 178 -8.19 -4.28 -0.63
N SER A 179 -7.61 -5.00 -1.57
CA SER A 179 -8.08 -5.05 -2.96
C SER A 179 -7.75 -6.36 -3.67
N ALA A 180 -8.30 -6.53 -4.89
CA ALA A 180 -8.01 -7.65 -5.77
C ALA A 180 -7.24 -7.15 -7.01
N VAL A 181 -5.91 -7.10 -6.89
CA VAL A 181 -4.99 -6.64 -7.95
C VAL A 181 -3.79 -7.58 -8.03
N PRO A 182 -2.87 -7.45 -8.99
CA PRO A 182 -1.63 -8.24 -9.00
C PRO A 182 -0.80 -8.06 -7.73
N GLY A 183 -0.33 -9.16 -7.14
CA GLY A 183 0.38 -9.14 -5.84
C GLY A 183 1.65 -8.30 -5.83
N VAL A 184 2.29 -8.11 -6.98
CA VAL A 184 3.48 -7.26 -7.14
C VAL A 184 3.21 -5.78 -6.80
N VAL A 185 1.95 -5.34 -6.67
CA VAL A 185 1.57 -4.01 -6.18
C VAL A 185 2.03 -3.80 -4.74
N ASP A 186 1.78 -4.77 -3.86
CA ASP A 186 2.26 -4.70 -2.47
C ASP A 186 3.79 -4.66 -2.40
N LEU A 187 4.48 -5.44 -3.23
CA LEU A 187 5.93 -5.41 -3.31
C LEU A 187 6.43 -4.03 -3.76
N ALA A 188 5.87 -3.48 -4.84
CA ALA A 188 6.26 -2.18 -5.37
C ALA A 188 6.06 -1.07 -4.33
N TRP A 189 4.93 -1.09 -3.62
CA TRP A 189 4.66 -0.13 -2.55
C TRP A 189 5.61 -0.31 -1.35
N MET A 190 5.85 -1.54 -0.90
CA MET A 190 6.79 -1.80 0.18
C MET A 190 8.20 -1.29 -0.16
N LEU A 191 8.68 -1.53 -1.37
CA LEU A 191 9.98 -1.05 -1.84
C LEU A 191 10.04 0.48 -1.84
N THR A 192 9.07 1.13 -2.47
CA THR A 192 9.07 2.60 -2.62
C THR A 192 8.77 3.35 -1.33
N SER A 193 7.97 2.78 -0.43
CA SER A 193 7.59 3.44 0.83
C SER A 193 8.57 3.22 1.97
N SER A 194 9.28 2.07 2.01
CA SER A 194 9.85 1.62 3.28
C SER A 194 11.23 0.95 3.20
N VAL A 195 11.63 0.43 2.04
CA VAL A 195 12.86 -0.37 1.94
C VAL A 195 14.04 0.46 1.48
N ASP A 196 15.19 0.33 2.15
CA ASP A 196 16.45 0.92 1.69
C ASP A 196 16.76 0.40 0.27
N PRO A 197 17.04 1.29 -0.71
CA PRO A 197 17.41 0.91 -2.07
C PRO A 197 18.52 -0.14 -2.17
N ALA A 198 19.48 -0.13 -1.25
CA ALA A 198 20.56 -1.12 -1.22
C ALA A 198 20.08 -2.56 -0.97
N ARG A 199 18.87 -2.72 -0.41
CA ARG A 199 18.28 -4.03 -0.10
C ARG A 199 17.23 -4.49 -1.13
N TRP A 200 16.91 -3.70 -2.15
CA TRP A 200 15.81 -4.02 -3.07
C TRP A 200 16.00 -5.36 -3.76
N ASP A 201 17.20 -5.66 -4.25
CA ASP A 201 17.46 -6.93 -4.97
C ASP A 201 17.26 -8.15 -4.05
N GLU A 202 17.69 -8.05 -2.78
CA GLU A 202 17.49 -9.08 -1.76
C GLU A 202 15.99 -9.30 -1.49
N VAL A 203 15.24 -8.22 -1.34
CA VAL A 203 13.81 -8.25 -1.05
C VAL A 203 13.00 -8.78 -2.24
N ILE A 204 13.34 -8.36 -3.47
CA ILE A 204 12.73 -8.86 -4.69
C ILE A 204 13.00 -10.37 -4.84
N ALA A 205 14.22 -10.81 -4.58
CA ALA A 205 14.57 -12.23 -4.63
C ALA A 205 13.78 -13.06 -3.60
N ALA A 206 13.56 -12.52 -2.39
CA ALA A 206 12.78 -13.18 -1.34
C ALA A 206 11.28 -13.27 -1.67
N TYR A 207 10.72 -12.26 -2.36
CA TYR A 207 9.36 -12.32 -2.87
C TYR A 207 9.21 -13.45 -3.90
N GLY A 208 10.22 -13.69 -4.71
CA GLY A 208 10.24 -14.66 -5.78
C GLY A 208 9.91 -14.04 -7.14
N PRO A 209 9.22 -14.75 -8.06
CA PRO A 209 8.94 -14.23 -9.40
C PRO A 209 8.12 -12.93 -9.32
N ALA A 210 8.82 -11.80 -9.50
CA ALA A 210 8.24 -10.45 -9.47
C ALA A 210 8.04 -9.89 -10.91
N GLY A 211 8.01 -10.76 -11.89
CA GLY A 211 8.00 -10.60 -13.34
C GLY A 211 7.76 -9.21 -13.93
N GLU A 212 6.64 -8.58 -13.56
CA GLU A 212 6.21 -7.30 -14.11
C GLU A 212 6.33 -6.13 -13.10
N LEU A 213 7.28 -6.21 -12.17
CA LEU A 213 7.49 -5.14 -11.18
C LEU A 213 7.68 -3.75 -11.84
N ALA A 214 8.46 -3.68 -12.92
CA ALA A 214 8.69 -2.44 -13.67
C ALA A 214 7.38 -1.80 -14.20
N ARG A 215 6.36 -2.60 -14.46
CA ARG A 215 5.04 -2.12 -14.91
C ARG A 215 4.23 -1.44 -13.81
N VAL A 216 4.45 -1.83 -12.57
CA VAL A 216 3.71 -1.33 -11.38
C VAL A 216 4.42 -0.14 -10.73
N LEU A 217 5.76 -0.07 -10.84
CA LEU A 217 6.54 1.00 -10.23
C LEU A 217 6.06 2.42 -10.56
N PRO A 218 5.60 2.77 -11.80
CA PRO A 218 5.09 4.10 -12.08
C PRO A 218 3.92 4.51 -11.16
N ALA A 219 2.96 3.64 -10.89
CA ALA A 219 1.86 3.91 -9.96
C ALA A 219 2.37 4.04 -8.51
N ALA A 220 3.28 3.17 -8.08
CA ALA A 220 3.90 3.28 -6.75
C ALA A 220 4.70 4.59 -6.59
N VAL A 221 5.35 5.07 -7.66
CA VAL A 221 6.04 6.37 -7.69
C VAL A 221 5.04 7.52 -7.54
N VAL A 222 3.87 7.47 -8.19
CA VAL A 222 2.81 8.47 -8.00
C VAL A 222 2.43 8.59 -6.52
N GLN A 223 2.15 7.46 -5.87
CA GLN A 223 1.83 7.42 -4.44
C GLN A 223 2.99 7.95 -3.59
N GLY A 224 4.22 7.57 -3.90
CA GLY A 224 5.41 8.06 -3.21
C GLY A 224 5.64 9.57 -3.37
N LEU A 225 5.35 10.14 -4.55
CA LEU A 225 5.43 11.59 -4.77
C LEU A 225 4.33 12.34 -4.00
N LEU A 226 3.13 11.78 -3.89
CA LEU A 226 2.06 12.32 -3.04
C LEU A 226 2.49 12.33 -1.57
N SER A 227 3.07 11.23 -1.08
CA SER A 227 3.58 11.12 0.30
C SER A 227 4.78 12.06 0.57
N LEU A 228 5.68 12.21 -0.41
CA LEU A 228 6.80 13.15 -0.32
C LEU A 228 6.31 14.59 -0.17
N ALA A 229 5.20 14.95 -0.80
CA ALA A 229 4.65 16.30 -0.73
C ALA A 229 4.24 16.71 0.69
N ASP A 230 3.92 15.75 1.56
CA ASP A 230 3.56 15.98 2.95
C ASP A 230 4.78 16.07 3.89
N THR A 231 6.00 15.87 3.36
CA THR A 231 7.24 15.99 4.13
C THR A 231 7.81 17.42 4.08
N THR A 232 8.52 17.82 5.13
CA THR A 232 9.31 19.06 5.12
C THR A 232 10.50 18.90 4.20
N ALA A 233 10.72 19.87 3.29
CA ALA A 233 11.85 19.86 2.39
C ALA A 233 13.19 19.78 3.16
N GLY A 234 14.12 18.95 2.67
CA GLY A 234 15.41 18.71 3.28
C GLY A 234 15.40 17.91 4.57
N SER A 235 14.22 17.45 5.05
CA SER A 235 14.15 16.56 6.22
C SER A 235 14.69 15.16 5.91
N ALA A 236 15.08 14.40 6.94
CA ALA A 236 15.49 13.01 6.80
C ALA A 236 14.41 12.18 6.08
N ALA A 237 13.14 12.36 6.44
CA ALA A 237 12.02 11.68 5.80
C ALA A 237 11.91 12.01 4.30
N ALA A 238 12.13 13.29 3.91
CA ALA A 238 12.15 13.69 2.51
C ALA A 238 13.31 13.03 1.75
N MET A 239 14.50 13.00 2.34
CA MET A 239 15.68 12.38 1.74
C MET A 239 15.51 10.88 1.54
N ASP A 240 14.89 10.19 2.51
CA ASP A 240 14.55 8.76 2.39
C ASP A 240 13.57 8.50 1.26
N TRP A 241 12.50 9.31 1.12
CA TRP A 241 11.58 9.22 0.00
C TRP A 241 12.28 9.44 -1.34
N ILE A 242 13.06 10.52 -1.46
CA ILE A 242 13.81 10.85 -2.69
C ILE A 242 14.75 9.72 -3.09
N SER A 243 15.45 9.10 -2.14
CA SER A 243 16.34 7.96 -2.39
C SER A 243 15.59 6.78 -3.00
N ARG A 244 14.46 6.38 -2.40
CA ARG A 244 13.64 5.26 -2.87
C ARG A 244 12.98 5.54 -4.23
N LEU A 245 12.47 6.76 -4.43
CA LEU A 245 11.88 7.18 -5.71
C LEU A 245 12.92 7.22 -6.83
N ASN A 246 14.15 7.65 -6.55
CA ASN A 246 15.26 7.58 -7.52
C ASN A 246 15.57 6.13 -7.91
N GLU A 247 15.53 5.18 -6.97
CA GLU A 247 15.72 3.77 -7.28
C GLU A 247 14.57 3.23 -8.12
N ALA A 248 13.32 3.56 -7.77
CA ALA A 248 12.16 3.17 -8.57
C ALA A 248 12.27 3.69 -10.01
N ALA A 249 12.66 4.97 -10.18
CA ALA A 249 12.84 5.58 -11.50
C ALA A 249 13.90 4.89 -12.37
N ARG A 250 14.95 4.31 -11.74
CA ARG A 250 15.97 3.56 -12.48
C ARG A 250 15.51 2.19 -12.96
N ARG A 251 14.41 1.66 -12.39
CA ARG A 251 13.88 0.32 -12.68
C ARG A 251 12.61 0.35 -13.55
N THR A 252 12.09 1.54 -13.88
CA THR A 252 11.01 1.74 -14.86
C THR A 252 11.56 1.95 -16.27
#